data_f060a757f13513626b6afb4d5bc025ce
#
_entry.id   f060a757f13513626b6afb4d5bc025ce
#
_cell.length_a   1.000
_cell.length_b   1.000
_cell.length_c   1.000
_cell.angle_alpha   90.00
_cell.angle_beta   90.00
_cell.angle_gamma   90.00
#
_symmetry.space_group_name_H-M   'P 1'
#
loop_
_entity.id
_entity.type
_entity.pdbx_description
1 polymer ?
#
loop_
_entity_poly.entity_id
_entity_poly.type
_entity_poly.pdbx_seq_one_letter_code
_entity_poly.pdbx_strand_id
1 'polypeptide(L)'
;MVQWVAAGVVLPTWAATAQAQMALSAAINVSGSFRALSQRMAKAYCQQHLQVLPLAALDVLAKVRKQAQAGAADLAKGSTAGAWPADLSRQLEEVQKQYTVLNTLTATAPSKASAAAVAEQADRMMTAAQTATESLEKLARAPSAKLVGMAGRQRML
;
A
#
# COMPACT_ATOMS: atom_id res chain seq x y z
N MET A 1 27.16 -47.54 1.01
CA MET A 1 26.84 -46.34 1.81
C MET A 1 27.23 -45.12 0.99
N VAL A 2 26.27 -44.44 0.40
CA VAL A 2 26.52 -43.23 -0.40
C VAL A 2 26.07 -42.04 0.46
N GLN A 3 27.05 -41.23 0.93
CA GLN A 3 26.81 -39.99 1.66
C GLN A 3 26.42 -38.89 0.67
N TRP A 4 25.17 -38.40 0.77
CA TRP A 4 24.73 -37.17 0.09
C TRP A 4 25.23 -35.95 0.87
N VAL A 5 26.21 -35.27 0.30
CA VAL A 5 26.63 -33.95 0.78
C VAL A 5 25.58 -32.95 0.31
N ALA A 6 24.79 -32.41 1.22
CA ALA A 6 23.89 -31.29 0.94
C ALA A 6 24.74 -30.04 0.67
N ALA A 7 24.88 -29.66 -0.59
CA ALA A 7 25.48 -28.39 -0.98
C ALA A 7 24.52 -27.25 -0.56
N GLY A 8 24.82 -26.59 0.55
CA GLY A 8 24.13 -25.37 0.97
C GLY A 8 24.39 -24.27 -0.03
N VAL A 9 23.39 -23.86 -0.80
CA VAL A 9 23.46 -22.69 -1.69
C VAL A 9 23.50 -21.44 -0.82
N VAL A 10 24.69 -20.90 -0.62
CA VAL A 10 24.91 -19.57 -0.03
C VAL A 10 24.56 -18.53 -1.08
N LEU A 11 23.35 -17.95 -1.02
CA LEU A 11 22.99 -16.84 -1.89
C LEU A 11 23.87 -15.62 -1.58
N PRO A 12 24.47 -14.99 -2.59
CA PRO A 12 25.35 -13.85 -2.39
C PRO A 12 24.58 -12.66 -1.78
N THR A 13 25.19 -11.97 -0.81
CA THR A 13 24.60 -10.86 -0.04
C THR A 13 24.07 -9.71 -0.90
N TRP A 14 24.64 -9.47 -2.08
CA TRP A 14 24.17 -8.46 -3.04
C TRP A 14 22.77 -8.78 -3.63
N ALA A 15 22.44 -10.06 -3.80
CA ALA A 15 21.09 -10.44 -4.27
C ALA A 15 20.00 -10.11 -3.24
N ALA A 16 20.29 -10.29 -1.95
CA ALA A 16 19.35 -9.96 -0.88
C ALA A 16 19.14 -8.43 -0.75
N THR A 17 20.18 -7.62 -0.96
CA THR A 17 20.06 -6.14 -0.94
C THR A 17 19.28 -5.60 -2.13
N ALA A 18 19.52 -6.15 -3.33
CA ALA A 18 18.78 -5.78 -4.55
C ALA A 18 17.27 -6.13 -4.41
N GLN A 19 16.96 -7.29 -3.85
CA GLN A 19 15.58 -7.71 -3.64
C GLN A 19 14.85 -6.83 -2.60
N ALA A 20 15.51 -6.44 -1.52
CA ALA A 20 14.97 -5.53 -0.53
C ALA A 20 14.72 -4.13 -1.12
N GLN A 21 15.60 -3.66 -2.00
CA GLN A 21 15.45 -2.36 -2.66
C GLN A 21 14.32 -2.35 -3.70
N MET A 22 14.14 -3.45 -4.44
CA MET A 22 13.00 -3.61 -5.36
C MET A 22 11.67 -3.66 -4.58
N ALA A 23 11.61 -4.37 -3.45
CA ALA A 23 10.43 -4.42 -2.59
C ALA A 23 10.09 -3.03 -2.04
N LEU A 24 11.09 -2.23 -1.65
CA LEU A 24 10.90 -0.86 -1.15
C LEU A 24 10.39 0.08 -2.25
N SER A 25 10.95 0.05 -3.46
CA SER A 25 10.46 0.83 -4.60
C SER A 25 9.01 0.50 -4.94
N ALA A 26 8.65 -0.78 -4.94
CA ALA A 26 7.28 -1.22 -5.17
C ALA A 26 6.33 -0.68 -4.08
N ALA A 27 6.72 -0.74 -2.81
CA ALA A 27 5.94 -0.21 -1.70
C ALA A 27 5.74 1.30 -1.80
N ILE A 28 6.77 2.07 -2.20
CA ILE A 28 6.66 3.52 -2.45
C ILE A 28 5.62 3.80 -3.54
N ASN A 29 5.71 3.09 -4.67
CA ASN A 29 4.80 3.28 -5.79
C ASN A 29 3.35 2.93 -5.41
N VAL A 30 3.15 1.81 -4.74
CA VAL A 30 1.82 1.36 -4.30
C VAL A 30 1.26 2.34 -3.26
N SER A 31 2.00 2.68 -2.21
CA SER A 31 1.57 3.62 -1.18
C SER A 31 1.27 5.00 -1.80
N GLY A 32 2.13 5.51 -2.67
CA GLY A 32 1.94 6.77 -3.38
C GLY A 32 0.69 6.78 -4.27
N SER A 33 0.35 5.64 -4.89
CA SER A 33 -0.83 5.54 -5.74
C SER A 33 -2.15 5.74 -4.99
N PHE A 34 -2.21 5.39 -3.70
CA PHE A 34 -3.40 5.55 -2.89
C PHE A 34 -3.85 7.00 -2.73
N ARG A 35 -2.93 7.97 -2.84
CA ARG A 35 -3.28 9.41 -2.85
C ARG A 35 -4.20 9.74 -4.04
N ALA A 36 -3.86 9.28 -5.22
CA ALA A 36 -4.67 9.51 -6.41
C ALA A 36 -5.92 8.61 -6.44
N LEU A 37 -5.80 7.36 -6.00
CA LEU A 37 -6.92 6.40 -6.00
C LEU A 37 -8.02 6.85 -5.05
N SER A 38 -7.69 7.36 -3.85
CA SER A 38 -8.69 7.88 -2.90
C SER A 38 -9.52 9.01 -3.49
N GLN A 39 -8.87 9.99 -4.11
CA GLN A 39 -9.54 11.14 -4.74
C GLN A 39 -10.37 10.72 -5.96
N ARG A 40 -9.89 9.76 -6.76
CA ARG A 40 -10.65 9.22 -7.89
C ARG A 40 -11.88 8.44 -7.44
N MET A 41 -11.81 7.71 -6.33
CA MET A 41 -12.96 7.02 -5.73
C MET A 41 -14.01 8.03 -5.30
N ALA A 42 -13.62 9.06 -4.55
CA ALA A 42 -14.53 10.11 -4.11
C ALA A 42 -15.17 10.86 -5.28
N LYS A 43 -14.37 11.28 -6.25
CA LYS A 43 -14.85 11.96 -7.45
C LYS A 43 -15.90 11.12 -8.20
N ALA A 44 -15.59 9.85 -8.47
CA ALA A 44 -16.50 8.97 -9.20
C ALA A 44 -17.81 8.73 -8.42
N TYR A 45 -17.74 8.58 -7.11
CA TYR A 45 -18.89 8.43 -6.24
C TYR A 45 -19.78 9.70 -6.23
N CYS A 46 -19.17 10.89 -6.11
CA CYS A 46 -19.88 12.17 -6.16
C CYS A 46 -20.52 12.41 -7.53
N GLN A 47 -19.85 12.02 -8.63
CA GLN A 47 -20.42 12.13 -9.97
C GLN A 47 -21.67 11.27 -10.14
N GLN A 48 -21.72 10.07 -9.54
CA GLN A 48 -22.93 9.23 -9.53
C GLN A 48 -24.06 9.93 -8.75
N HIS A 49 -23.76 10.52 -7.58
CA HIS A 49 -24.77 11.27 -6.82
C HIS A 49 -25.33 12.44 -7.59
N LEU A 50 -24.48 13.19 -8.29
CA LEU A 50 -24.86 14.37 -9.06
C LEU A 50 -25.43 14.05 -10.44
N GLN A 51 -25.55 12.77 -10.80
CA GLN A 51 -25.98 12.29 -12.12
C GLN A 51 -25.14 12.83 -13.29
N VAL A 52 -23.86 13.12 -13.01
CA VAL A 52 -22.89 13.56 -14.03
C VAL A 52 -22.18 12.35 -14.60
N LEU A 53 -22.54 11.98 -15.83
CA LEU A 53 -22.02 10.80 -16.52
C LEU A 53 -22.04 9.53 -15.64
N PRO A 54 -23.21 9.17 -15.06
CA PRO A 54 -23.29 8.20 -13.97
C PRO A 54 -22.77 6.81 -14.35
N LEU A 55 -22.98 6.36 -15.61
CA LEU A 55 -22.46 5.07 -16.07
C LEU A 55 -20.93 5.07 -16.19
N ALA A 56 -20.35 6.14 -16.73
CA ALA A 56 -18.90 6.28 -16.79
C ALA A 56 -18.28 6.37 -15.40
N ALA A 57 -18.93 7.10 -14.47
CA ALA A 57 -18.51 7.21 -13.08
C ALA A 57 -18.56 5.86 -12.37
N LEU A 58 -19.58 5.04 -12.61
CA LEU A 58 -19.68 3.68 -12.07
C LEU A 58 -18.53 2.78 -12.55
N ASP A 59 -18.22 2.81 -13.85
CA ASP A 59 -17.11 2.05 -14.43
C ASP A 59 -15.75 2.49 -13.85
N VAL A 60 -15.54 3.82 -13.74
CA VAL A 60 -14.32 4.37 -13.11
C VAL A 60 -14.21 3.92 -11.65
N LEU A 61 -15.29 3.99 -10.87
CA LEU A 61 -15.29 3.56 -9.48
C LEU A 61 -14.93 2.08 -9.33
N ALA A 62 -15.52 1.21 -10.16
CA ALA A 62 -15.23 -0.22 -10.16
C ALA A 62 -13.74 -0.50 -10.46
N LYS A 63 -13.19 0.15 -11.49
CA LYS A 63 -11.76 0.01 -11.86
C LYS A 63 -10.83 0.49 -10.76
N VAL A 64 -11.11 1.65 -10.18
CA VAL A 64 -10.27 2.24 -9.12
C VAL A 64 -10.33 1.40 -7.84
N ARG A 65 -11.50 0.89 -7.46
CA ARG A 65 -11.64 -0.04 -6.32
C ARG A 65 -10.81 -1.31 -6.52
N LYS A 66 -10.84 -1.89 -7.71
CA LYS A 66 -10.02 -3.08 -8.04
C LYS A 66 -8.52 -2.78 -7.93
N GLN A 67 -8.06 -1.63 -8.42
CA GLN A 67 -6.66 -1.20 -8.31
C GLN A 67 -6.26 -0.98 -6.85
N ALA A 68 -7.10 -0.30 -6.06
CA ALA A 68 -6.84 -0.06 -4.66
C ALA A 68 -6.81 -1.37 -3.84
N GLN A 69 -7.69 -2.32 -4.15
CA GLN A 69 -7.70 -3.64 -3.51
C GLN A 69 -6.41 -4.42 -3.78
N ALA A 70 -5.94 -4.43 -5.03
CA ALA A 70 -4.68 -5.06 -5.38
C ALA A 70 -3.49 -4.42 -4.64
N GLY A 71 -3.42 -3.08 -4.62
CA GLY A 71 -2.39 -2.35 -3.89
C GLY A 71 -2.41 -2.61 -2.38
N ALA A 72 -3.60 -2.68 -1.77
CA ALA A 72 -3.74 -3.00 -0.35
C ALA A 72 -3.22 -4.42 -0.05
N ALA A 73 -3.53 -5.39 -0.89
CA ALA A 73 -3.02 -6.76 -0.76
C ALA A 73 -1.50 -6.83 -0.89
N ASP A 74 -0.91 -6.04 -1.79
CA ASP A 74 0.55 -6.00 -1.98
C ASP A 74 1.27 -5.34 -0.79
N LEU A 75 0.72 -4.27 -0.22
CA LEU A 75 1.24 -3.66 1.01
C LEU A 75 1.13 -4.61 2.20
N ALA A 76 0.03 -5.37 2.32
CA ALA A 76 -0.16 -6.36 3.38
C ALA A 76 0.91 -7.47 3.33
N LYS A 77 1.24 -7.98 2.14
CA LYS A 77 2.31 -8.98 1.96
C LYS A 77 3.68 -8.44 2.42
N GLY A 78 4.00 -7.19 2.11
CA GLY A 78 5.22 -6.54 2.56
C GLY A 78 5.30 -6.39 4.07
N SER A 79 4.18 -6.08 4.73
CA SER A 79 4.08 -5.93 6.18
C SER A 79 4.24 -7.26 6.92
N THR A 80 3.59 -8.34 6.44
CA THR A 80 3.69 -9.68 7.06
C THR A 80 5.07 -10.33 6.91
N ALA A 81 5.84 -9.94 5.91
CA ALA A 81 7.20 -10.43 5.73
C ALA A 81 8.20 -9.87 6.75
N GLY A 82 7.77 -9.04 7.70
CA GLY A 82 8.61 -8.45 8.74
C GLY A 82 9.69 -7.50 8.19
N ALA A 83 9.52 -6.99 6.97
CA ALA A 83 10.53 -6.23 6.24
C ALA A 83 10.64 -4.77 6.71
N TRP A 84 9.69 -4.27 7.49
CA TRP A 84 9.56 -2.85 7.81
C TRP A 84 9.80 -2.51 9.29
N PRO A 85 10.31 -1.30 9.60
CA PRO A 85 10.30 -0.78 10.96
C PRO A 85 8.89 -0.75 11.53
N ALA A 86 8.74 -0.93 12.85
CA ALA A 86 7.45 -0.99 13.52
C ALA A 86 6.58 0.26 13.26
N ASP A 87 7.19 1.45 13.23
CA ASP A 87 6.49 2.70 12.93
C ASP A 87 5.94 2.73 11.50
N LEU A 88 6.71 2.25 10.53
CA LEU A 88 6.27 2.16 9.14
C LEU A 88 5.17 1.10 8.97
N SER A 89 5.31 -0.05 9.64
CA SER A 89 4.27 -1.09 9.64
C SER A 89 2.92 -0.51 10.12
N ARG A 90 2.92 0.25 11.22
CA ARG A 90 1.70 0.93 11.72
C ARG A 90 1.11 1.93 10.73
N GLN A 91 1.96 2.68 10.03
CA GLN A 91 1.49 3.63 9.00
C GLN A 91 0.87 2.91 7.79
N LEU A 92 1.44 1.78 7.37
CA LEU A 92 0.88 0.96 6.28
C LEU A 92 -0.42 0.28 6.70
N GLU A 93 -0.54 -0.17 7.94
CA GLU A 93 -1.79 -0.67 8.52
C GLU A 93 -2.87 0.42 8.55
N GLU A 94 -2.50 1.66 8.89
CA GLU A 94 -3.44 2.78 8.85
C GLU A 94 -3.92 3.08 7.43
N VAL A 95 -3.06 3.02 6.41
CA VAL A 95 -3.48 3.13 5.00
C VAL A 95 -4.51 2.06 4.65
N GLN A 96 -4.29 0.81 5.06
CA GLN A 96 -5.22 -0.29 4.81
C GLN A 96 -6.56 -0.11 5.52
N LYS A 97 -6.53 0.36 6.76
CA LYS A 97 -7.74 0.68 7.53
C LYS A 97 -8.55 1.79 6.85
N GLN A 98 -7.90 2.88 6.46
CA GLN A 98 -8.56 3.99 5.75
C GLN A 98 -9.13 3.54 4.40
N TYR A 99 -8.41 2.69 3.66
CA TYR A 99 -8.91 2.07 2.44
C TYR A 99 -10.16 1.22 2.69
N THR A 100 -10.15 0.38 3.72
CA THR A 100 -11.29 -0.50 4.04
C THR A 100 -12.55 0.32 4.31
N VAL A 101 -12.44 1.41 5.08
CA VAL A 101 -13.56 2.32 5.36
C VAL A 101 -14.05 2.98 4.06
N LEU A 102 -13.16 3.53 3.25
CA LEU A 102 -13.51 4.17 1.98
C LEU A 102 -14.18 3.19 1.01
N ASN A 103 -13.66 1.96 0.93
CA ASN A 103 -14.22 0.92 0.09
C ASN A 103 -15.64 0.52 0.53
N THR A 104 -15.89 0.45 1.84
CA THR A 104 -17.23 0.18 2.41
C THR A 104 -18.20 1.32 2.11
N LEU A 105 -17.79 2.57 2.34
CA LEU A 105 -18.63 3.74 2.05
C LEU A 105 -19.01 3.83 0.57
N THR A 106 -18.07 3.58 -0.32
CA THR A 106 -18.31 3.63 -1.78
C THR A 106 -19.10 2.42 -2.32
N ALA A 107 -19.40 1.43 -1.49
CA ALA A 107 -20.28 0.31 -1.85
C ALA A 107 -21.77 0.64 -1.64
N THR A 108 -22.09 1.71 -0.91
CA THR A 108 -23.47 2.13 -0.65
C THR A 108 -24.04 2.97 -1.79
N ALA A 109 -25.37 3.06 -1.89
CA ALA A 109 -26.02 3.93 -2.84
C ALA A 109 -25.67 5.40 -2.61
N PRO A 110 -25.30 6.18 -3.65
CA PRO A 110 -24.90 7.57 -3.49
C PRO A 110 -26.07 8.47 -3.00
N SER A 111 -25.76 9.28 -1.98
CA SER A 111 -26.64 10.32 -1.44
C SER A 111 -25.79 11.56 -1.10
N LYS A 112 -26.41 12.69 -0.79
CA LYS A 112 -25.69 13.89 -0.35
C LYS A 112 -24.86 13.61 0.91
N ALA A 113 -25.44 12.91 1.88
CA ALA A 113 -24.75 12.58 3.13
C ALA A 113 -23.59 11.61 2.91
N SER A 114 -23.83 10.53 2.15
CA SER A 114 -22.78 9.55 1.85
C SER A 114 -21.69 10.13 0.96
N ALA A 115 -22.00 11.03 0.03
CA ALA A 115 -21.00 11.71 -0.79
C ALA A 115 -20.06 12.59 0.06
N ALA A 116 -20.60 13.31 1.06
CA ALA A 116 -19.79 14.08 2.00
C ALA A 116 -18.89 13.17 2.85
N ALA A 117 -19.42 12.06 3.36
CA ALA A 117 -18.66 11.10 4.15
C ALA A 117 -17.54 10.43 3.31
N VAL A 118 -17.82 10.10 2.05
CA VAL A 118 -16.83 9.55 1.12
C VAL A 118 -15.71 10.56 0.82
N ALA A 119 -16.05 11.84 0.62
CA ALA A 119 -15.04 12.88 0.38
C ALA A 119 -14.11 13.04 1.59
N GLU A 120 -14.66 13.16 2.80
CA GLU A 120 -13.88 13.26 4.03
C GLU A 120 -13.00 12.02 4.26
N GLN A 121 -13.53 10.82 4.01
CA GLN A 121 -12.77 9.59 4.16
C GLN A 121 -11.65 9.47 3.12
N ALA A 122 -11.86 9.95 1.90
CA ALA A 122 -10.83 9.99 0.87
C ALA A 122 -9.67 10.90 1.26
N ASP A 123 -9.93 12.02 1.90
CA ASP A 123 -8.89 12.93 2.41
C ASP A 123 -8.09 12.29 3.55
N ARG A 124 -8.76 11.57 4.46
CA ARG A 124 -8.06 10.80 5.52
C ARG A 124 -7.15 9.73 4.92
N MET A 125 -7.63 9.00 3.93
CA MET A 125 -6.83 7.99 3.23
C MET A 125 -5.66 8.62 2.47
N MET A 126 -5.86 9.75 1.80
CA MET A 126 -4.80 10.49 1.12
C MET A 126 -3.70 10.92 2.11
N THR A 127 -4.08 11.44 3.27
CA THR A 127 -3.13 11.85 4.32
C THR A 127 -2.34 10.67 4.87
N ALA A 128 -3.00 9.55 5.17
CA ALA A 128 -2.34 8.33 5.63
C ALA A 128 -1.35 7.80 4.59
N ALA A 129 -1.75 7.76 3.32
CA ALA A 129 -0.90 7.33 2.21
C ALA A 129 0.31 8.27 2.01
N GLN A 130 0.13 9.58 2.17
CA GLN A 130 1.22 10.56 2.11
C GLN A 130 2.25 10.28 3.20
N THR A 131 1.81 10.13 4.46
CA THR A 131 2.69 9.85 5.61
C THR A 131 3.49 8.57 5.42
N ALA A 132 2.84 7.49 5.00
CA ALA A 132 3.49 6.21 4.75
C ALA A 132 4.50 6.30 3.59
N THR A 133 4.14 7.00 2.49
CA THR A 133 5.02 7.19 1.34
C THR A 133 6.28 7.96 1.71
N GLU A 134 6.16 9.06 2.47
CA GLU A 134 7.30 9.84 2.94
C GLU A 134 8.25 9.04 3.85
N SER A 135 7.69 8.17 4.70
CA SER A 135 8.49 7.28 5.55
C SER A 135 9.22 6.22 4.73
N LEU A 136 8.59 5.64 3.71
CA LEU A 136 9.21 4.72 2.76
C LEU A 136 10.33 5.40 1.96
N GLU A 137 10.11 6.64 1.49
CA GLU A 137 11.12 7.42 0.78
C GLU A 137 12.31 7.78 1.67
N LYS A 138 12.07 8.14 2.94
CA LYS A 138 13.16 8.36 3.92
C LYS A 138 13.97 7.09 4.14
N LEU A 139 13.31 5.94 4.22
CA LEU A 139 13.97 4.65 4.32
C LEU A 139 14.81 4.33 3.08
N ALA A 140 14.30 4.65 1.88
CA ALA A 140 15.02 4.44 0.62
C ALA A 140 16.28 5.30 0.48
N ARG A 141 16.27 6.50 1.06
CA ARG A 141 17.43 7.43 1.08
C ARG A 141 18.44 7.13 2.18
N ALA A 142 18.10 6.25 3.12
CA ALA A 142 19.03 5.85 4.17
C ALA A 142 20.21 5.06 3.58
N PRO A 143 21.45 5.23 4.10
CA PRO A 143 22.60 4.48 3.63
C PRO A 143 22.34 2.97 3.69
N SER A 144 22.82 2.25 2.67
CA SER A 144 22.61 0.80 2.51
C SER A 144 22.97 -0.03 3.75
N ALA A 145 23.96 0.42 4.55
CA ALA A 145 24.35 -0.23 5.81
C ALA A 145 23.19 -0.29 6.83
N LYS A 146 22.30 0.71 6.84
CA LYS A 146 21.13 0.75 7.72
C LYS A 146 20.04 -0.22 7.27
N LEU A 147 19.87 -0.40 5.96
CA LEU A 147 18.95 -1.36 5.35
C LEU A 147 19.40 -2.81 5.61
N VAL A 148 20.68 -3.09 5.47
CA VAL A 148 21.29 -4.41 5.76
C VAL A 148 21.18 -4.76 7.25
N GLY A 149 21.39 -3.79 8.14
CA GLY A 149 21.26 -3.98 9.59
C GLY A 149 19.82 -4.27 10.04
N MET A 150 18.83 -3.75 9.33
CA MET A 150 17.42 -4.02 9.60
C MET A 150 17.00 -5.40 9.12
N ALA A 151 17.41 -5.81 7.93
CA ALA A 151 17.17 -7.16 7.40
C ALA A 151 17.89 -8.24 8.22
N GLY A 152 19.08 -7.94 8.75
CA GLY A 152 19.85 -8.84 9.62
C GLY A 152 19.22 -9.07 11.00
N ARG A 153 18.64 -8.04 11.60
CA ARG A 153 17.98 -8.15 12.92
C ARG A 153 16.71 -8.98 12.91
N GLN A 154 16.00 -9.02 11.80
CA GLN A 154 14.79 -9.82 11.64
C GLN A 154 15.06 -11.32 11.47
N ARG A 155 16.28 -11.71 11.11
CA ARG A 155 16.68 -13.13 11.02
C ARG A 155 17.09 -13.74 12.38
N MET A 156 17.22 -12.93 13.42
CA MET A 156 17.64 -13.38 14.76
C MET A 156 16.48 -13.46 15.77
N LEU A 157 15.26 -13.22 15.35
CA LEU A 157 14.02 -13.43 16.10
C LEU A 157 13.25 -14.62 15.56
#